data_f7362db4b59c972601c74ac7a1210653
#
_entry.id   f7362db4b59c972601c74ac7a1210653
#
_cell.length_a   1.000
_cell.length_b   1.000
_cell.length_c   1.000
_cell.angle_alpha   90.00
_cell.angle_beta   90.00
_cell.angle_gamma   90.00
#
_symmetry.space_group_name_H-M   'P 1'
#
loop_
_entity.id
_entity.type
_entity.pdbx_description
1 polymer ?
#
loop_
_entity_poly.entity_id
_entity_poly.type
_entity_poly.pdbx_seq_one_letter_code
_entity_poly.pdbx_strand_id
1 'polypeptide(L)'
;INQDKPYLTSFVKRLGRITSSQRSALESLEAHHLGGPKEILELAESYEKIILEIGFGNGENASFLAGKNPNALIIASEVYLSGIGSLLNSIAQNSLNNIKIYDDDVRELILNLPKNIFDEVYIICPDPWPKARHHKRRLIKHDFLKVLAKVLRKDGTVYISTDWENYAESIEEEIANTKEHFSFQQISNDGMPITRFQQRAINEGRSIHTFLLKVLKK
;
A
#
# COMPACT_ATOMS: atom_id res chain seq x y z
N ILE A 1 21.25 -0.62 -11.52
CA ILE A 1 21.22 -0.38 -10.07
C ILE A 1 21.30 1.12 -9.94
N ASN A 2 20.17 1.77 -9.57
CA ASN A 2 20.19 3.20 -9.25
C ASN A 2 21.07 3.38 -8.00
N GLN A 3 22.21 4.07 -8.14
CA GLN A 3 23.26 4.16 -7.11
C GLN A 3 22.90 5.12 -5.95
N ASP A 4 21.72 5.79 -6.00
CA ASP A 4 21.38 6.88 -5.06
C ASP A 4 20.31 6.54 -4.01
N LYS A 5 19.76 5.31 -4.01
CA LYS A 5 18.74 4.94 -3.02
C LYS A 5 19.36 4.27 -1.79
N PRO A 6 19.05 4.73 -0.55
CA PRO A 6 19.59 4.12 0.67
C PRO A 6 19.02 2.72 0.97
N TYR A 7 18.20 2.17 0.08
CA TYR A 7 17.51 0.89 0.24
C TYR A 7 17.44 0.13 -1.09
N LEU A 8 17.26 -1.19 -1.00
CA LEU A 8 16.97 -2.04 -2.16
C LEU A 8 15.49 -1.94 -2.54
N THR A 9 15.19 -1.82 -3.83
CA THR A 9 13.80 -1.83 -4.31
C THR A 9 13.10 -3.14 -3.95
N SER A 10 11.89 -3.04 -3.41
CA SER A 10 11.06 -4.18 -3.02
C SER A 10 10.29 -4.82 -4.18
N PHE A 11 10.42 -4.25 -5.37
CA PHE A 11 9.77 -4.70 -6.60
C PHE A 11 10.76 -4.78 -7.75
N VAL A 12 10.34 -5.40 -8.85
CA VAL A 12 11.06 -5.39 -10.13
C VAL A 12 10.09 -4.88 -11.19
N LYS A 13 10.31 -3.68 -11.71
CA LYS A 13 9.50 -3.15 -12.83
C LYS A 13 9.57 -4.15 -13.99
N ARG A 14 8.46 -4.80 -14.30
CA ARG A 14 8.31 -5.68 -15.46
C ARG A 14 7.20 -5.11 -16.35
N LEU A 15 7.44 -5.09 -17.64
CA LEU A 15 6.39 -4.85 -18.61
C LEU A 15 5.49 -6.09 -18.65
N GLY A 16 4.45 -6.11 -17.81
CA GLY A 16 3.42 -7.13 -17.83
C GLY A 16 2.53 -6.96 -19.06
N ARG A 17 1.73 -8.01 -19.35
CA ARG A 17 0.71 -7.91 -20.40
C ARG A 17 -0.38 -6.93 -19.94
N ILE A 18 -0.66 -5.93 -20.77
CA ILE A 18 -1.71 -4.92 -20.56
C ILE A 18 -2.84 -5.23 -21.56
N THR A 19 -4.08 -5.33 -21.09
CA THR A 19 -5.26 -5.50 -21.95
C THR A 19 -5.60 -4.20 -22.69
N SER A 20 -6.42 -4.28 -23.74
CA SER A 20 -6.90 -3.10 -24.46
C SER A 20 -7.67 -2.13 -23.55
N SER A 21 -8.54 -2.66 -22.67
CA SER A 21 -9.29 -1.86 -21.70
C SER A 21 -8.37 -1.14 -20.71
N GLN A 22 -7.37 -1.82 -20.15
CA GLN A 22 -6.37 -1.21 -19.26
C GLN A 22 -5.56 -0.12 -19.98
N ARG A 23 -5.19 -0.36 -21.24
CA ARG A 23 -4.44 0.62 -22.06
C ARG A 23 -5.27 1.88 -22.29
N SER A 24 -6.54 1.74 -22.67
CA SER A 24 -7.44 2.88 -22.84
C SER A 24 -7.64 3.66 -21.53
N ALA A 25 -7.79 2.93 -20.40
CA ALA A 25 -7.94 3.59 -19.10
C ALA A 25 -6.70 4.42 -18.70
N LEU A 26 -5.48 4.00 -19.09
CA LEU A 26 -4.25 4.74 -18.81
C LEU A 26 -4.23 6.16 -19.44
N GLU A 27 -5.06 6.44 -20.46
CA GLU A 27 -5.22 7.78 -21.02
C GLU A 27 -5.79 8.79 -20.00
N SER A 28 -6.50 8.31 -18.97
CA SER A 28 -7.03 9.14 -17.89
C SER A 28 -6.08 9.28 -16.69
N LEU A 29 -4.89 8.67 -16.73
CA LEU A 29 -3.97 8.65 -15.58
C LEU A 29 -3.61 10.07 -15.11
N GLU A 30 -3.39 11.01 -16.01
CA GLU A 30 -2.97 12.38 -15.68
C GLU A 30 -3.96 13.07 -14.72
N ALA A 31 -5.26 12.83 -14.88
CA ALA A 31 -6.30 13.40 -14.00
C ALA A 31 -6.25 12.84 -12.56
N HIS A 32 -5.72 11.63 -12.39
CA HIS A 32 -5.61 10.94 -11.11
C HIS A 32 -4.18 10.86 -10.56
N HIS A 33 -3.19 11.26 -11.36
CA HIS A 33 -1.78 11.17 -10.97
C HIS A 33 -1.48 12.06 -9.78
N LEU A 34 -0.66 11.55 -8.86
CA LEU A 34 -0.13 12.28 -7.72
C LEU A 34 1.30 12.74 -8.04
N GLY A 35 1.50 14.03 -8.16
CA GLY A 35 2.81 14.62 -8.51
C GLY A 35 3.86 14.54 -7.40
N GLY A 36 3.45 14.25 -6.15
CA GLY A 36 4.39 14.04 -5.05
C GLY A 36 3.95 14.61 -3.70
N PRO A 37 4.89 14.76 -2.74
CA PRO A 37 4.58 15.14 -1.36
C PRO A 37 3.84 16.48 -1.23
N LYS A 38 4.16 17.47 -2.05
CA LYS A 38 3.56 18.81 -1.97
C LYS A 38 2.06 18.74 -2.27
N GLU A 39 1.66 18.01 -3.31
CA GLU A 39 0.26 17.87 -3.68
C GLU A 39 -0.56 17.16 -2.59
N ILE A 40 0.03 16.18 -1.86
CA ILE A 40 -0.62 15.56 -0.72
C ILE A 40 -0.98 16.62 0.34
N LEU A 41 -0.05 17.52 0.65
CA LEU A 41 -0.26 18.55 1.67
C LEU A 41 -1.35 19.54 1.27
N GLU A 42 -1.40 19.91 -0.01
CA GLU A 42 -2.43 20.78 -0.57
C GLU A 42 -3.82 20.11 -0.53
N LEU A 43 -3.90 18.85 -0.94
CA LEU A 43 -5.14 18.09 -0.93
C LEU A 43 -5.62 17.73 0.49
N ALA A 44 -4.71 17.53 1.43
CA ALA A 44 -5.02 17.15 2.81
C ALA A 44 -5.97 18.12 3.52
N GLU A 45 -5.97 19.39 3.13
CA GLU A 45 -6.85 20.42 3.71
C GLU A 45 -8.33 20.22 3.33
N SER A 46 -8.60 19.49 2.25
CA SER A 46 -9.94 19.26 1.70
C SER A 46 -10.58 17.93 2.17
N TYR A 47 -9.85 17.10 2.91
CA TYR A 47 -10.32 15.78 3.33
C TYR A 47 -10.18 15.58 4.84
N GLU A 48 -11.17 14.89 5.43
CA GLU A 48 -11.17 14.57 6.87
C GLU A 48 -10.09 13.54 7.22
N LYS A 49 -9.73 12.68 6.27
CA LYS A 49 -8.85 11.53 6.45
C LYS A 49 -7.97 11.31 5.21
N ILE A 50 -6.73 10.85 5.44
CA ILE A 50 -5.84 10.45 4.35
C ILE A 50 -5.43 8.99 4.55
N ILE A 51 -5.72 8.17 3.57
CA ILE A 51 -5.43 6.73 3.56
C ILE A 51 -4.41 6.45 2.46
N LEU A 52 -3.37 5.70 2.80
CA LEU A 52 -2.36 5.24 1.84
C LEU A 52 -2.51 3.73 1.62
N GLU A 53 -2.62 3.29 0.37
CA GLU A 53 -2.45 1.89 0.01
C GLU A 53 -1.16 1.68 -0.77
N ILE A 54 -0.32 0.75 -0.32
CA ILE A 54 0.99 0.44 -0.91
C ILE A 54 0.92 -0.87 -1.67
N GLY A 55 1.14 -0.82 -2.99
CA GLY A 55 1.07 -1.99 -3.85
C GLY A 55 -0.37 -2.46 -4.06
N PHE A 56 -1.25 -1.58 -4.53
CA PHE A 56 -2.69 -1.87 -4.65
C PHE A 56 -3.05 -2.97 -5.68
N GLY A 57 -2.08 -3.47 -6.46
CA GLY A 57 -2.31 -4.53 -7.43
C GLY A 57 -3.34 -4.13 -8.50
N ASN A 58 -4.53 -4.77 -8.50
CA ASN A 58 -5.62 -4.41 -9.43
C ASN A 58 -6.56 -3.32 -8.87
N GLY A 59 -6.36 -2.87 -7.65
CA GLY A 59 -7.09 -1.77 -7.04
C GLY A 59 -8.42 -2.14 -6.38
N GLU A 60 -8.66 -3.44 -6.11
CA GLU A 60 -9.90 -3.87 -5.44
C GLU A 60 -10.07 -3.19 -4.08
N ASN A 61 -9.00 -3.16 -3.28
CA ASN A 61 -9.05 -2.55 -1.96
C ASN A 61 -9.07 -1.02 -2.03
N ALA A 62 -8.27 -0.39 -2.89
CA ALA A 62 -8.28 1.06 -3.08
C ALA A 62 -9.67 1.57 -3.47
N SER A 63 -10.34 0.88 -4.40
CA SER A 63 -11.71 1.22 -4.81
C SER A 63 -12.72 1.03 -3.69
N PHE A 64 -12.60 -0.04 -2.90
CA PHE A 64 -13.45 -0.28 -1.73
C PHE A 64 -13.26 0.80 -0.67
N LEU A 65 -12.02 1.16 -0.34
CA LEU A 65 -11.71 2.20 0.63
C LEU A 65 -12.28 3.56 0.20
N ALA A 66 -12.15 3.90 -1.08
CA ALA A 66 -12.68 5.15 -1.63
C ALA A 66 -14.20 5.21 -1.56
N GLY A 67 -14.89 4.15 -1.96
CA GLY A 67 -16.36 4.08 -1.89
C GLY A 67 -16.90 4.08 -0.46
N LYS A 68 -16.20 3.43 0.47
CA LYS A 68 -16.58 3.37 1.90
C LYS A 68 -16.31 4.69 2.63
N ASN A 69 -15.34 5.47 2.19
CA ASN A 69 -14.89 6.70 2.86
C ASN A 69 -14.92 7.89 1.89
N PRO A 70 -16.07 8.40 1.49
CA PRO A 70 -16.18 9.47 0.48
C PRO A 70 -15.48 10.78 0.91
N ASN A 71 -15.33 11.01 2.22
CA ASN A 71 -14.65 12.17 2.78
C ASN A 71 -13.13 11.95 3.02
N ALA A 72 -12.60 10.78 2.64
CA ALA A 72 -11.17 10.50 2.75
C ALA A 72 -10.47 10.63 1.38
N LEU A 73 -9.24 11.12 1.38
CA LEU A 73 -8.34 11.02 0.24
C LEU A 73 -7.66 9.65 0.28
N ILE A 74 -7.80 8.87 -0.78
CA ILE A 74 -7.08 7.60 -0.97
C ILE A 74 -5.87 7.87 -1.86
N ILE A 75 -4.69 7.66 -1.32
CA ILE A 75 -3.45 7.65 -2.08
C ILE A 75 -3.09 6.20 -2.37
N ALA A 76 -3.21 5.81 -3.62
CA ALA A 76 -2.95 4.46 -4.09
C ALA A 76 -1.59 4.41 -4.81
N SER A 77 -0.64 3.63 -4.29
CA SER A 77 0.70 3.48 -4.90
C SER A 77 0.85 2.11 -5.55
N GLU A 78 1.28 2.11 -6.83
CA GLU A 78 1.57 0.92 -7.60
C GLU A 78 2.55 1.24 -8.73
N VAL A 79 3.43 0.30 -9.08
CA VAL A 79 4.45 0.48 -10.13
C VAL A 79 4.13 -0.27 -11.43
N TYR A 80 3.10 -1.12 -11.42
CA TYR A 80 2.71 -1.92 -12.58
C TYR A 80 1.55 -1.29 -13.33
N LEU A 81 1.80 -0.89 -14.59
CA LEU A 81 0.81 -0.23 -15.45
C LEU A 81 -0.49 -1.03 -15.63
N SER A 82 -0.42 -2.38 -15.61
CA SER A 82 -1.62 -3.22 -15.67
C SER A 82 -2.52 -3.02 -14.46
N GLY A 83 -1.95 -2.91 -13.27
CA GLY A 83 -2.67 -2.61 -12.03
C GLY A 83 -3.29 -1.20 -12.07
N ILE A 84 -2.49 -0.21 -12.45
CA ILE A 84 -2.93 1.18 -12.59
C ILE A 84 -4.12 1.27 -13.57
N GLY A 85 -4.01 0.64 -14.76
CA GLY A 85 -5.11 0.60 -15.72
C GLY A 85 -6.37 -0.11 -15.18
N SER A 86 -6.21 -1.13 -14.30
CA SER A 86 -7.34 -1.78 -13.63
C SER A 86 -8.03 -0.84 -12.65
N LEU A 87 -7.26 -0.13 -11.82
CA LEU A 87 -7.80 0.85 -10.86
C LEU A 87 -8.51 2.01 -11.58
N LEU A 88 -7.94 2.53 -12.67
CA LEU A 88 -8.57 3.60 -13.47
C LEU A 88 -9.91 3.15 -14.07
N ASN A 89 -10.02 1.90 -14.56
CA ASN A 89 -11.30 1.33 -14.97
C ASN A 89 -12.30 1.30 -13.80
N SER A 90 -11.86 0.88 -12.61
CA SER A 90 -12.72 0.84 -11.43
C SER A 90 -13.16 2.25 -10.98
N ILE A 91 -12.26 3.23 -11.02
CA ILE A 91 -12.57 4.64 -10.73
C ILE A 91 -13.69 5.13 -11.66
N ALA A 92 -13.56 4.90 -12.97
CA ALA A 92 -14.58 5.31 -13.95
C ALA A 92 -15.90 4.59 -13.76
N GLN A 93 -15.89 3.26 -13.54
CA GLN A 93 -17.10 2.45 -13.35
C GLN A 93 -17.88 2.81 -12.08
N ASN A 94 -17.19 3.19 -11.01
CA ASN A 94 -17.81 3.48 -9.71
C ASN A 94 -17.89 5.00 -9.42
N SER A 95 -17.52 5.85 -10.39
CA SER A 95 -17.53 7.31 -10.26
C SER A 95 -16.76 7.81 -9.01
N LEU A 96 -15.60 7.20 -8.73
CA LEU A 96 -14.77 7.56 -7.58
C LEU A 96 -13.94 8.81 -7.91
N ASN A 97 -13.97 9.81 -7.04
CA ASN A 97 -13.29 11.11 -7.25
C ASN A 97 -12.34 11.51 -6.10
N ASN A 98 -12.13 10.59 -5.17
CA ASN A 98 -11.28 10.78 -4.00
C ASN A 98 -10.05 9.87 -4.01
N ILE A 99 -9.58 9.44 -5.20
CA ILE A 99 -8.36 8.62 -5.37
C ILE A 99 -7.31 9.40 -6.16
N LYS A 100 -6.08 9.38 -5.64
CA LYS A 100 -4.88 9.79 -6.34
C LYS A 100 -3.92 8.61 -6.47
N ILE A 101 -3.25 8.49 -7.62
CA ILE A 101 -2.36 7.38 -7.96
C ILE A 101 -0.93 7.86 -7.97
N TYR A 102 -0.07 7.19 -7.20
CA TYR A 102 1.37 7.37 -7.24
C TYR A 102 2.03 6.17 -7.91
N ASP A 103 2.65 6.37 -9.06
CA ASP A 103 3.11 5.31 -9.98
C ASP A 103 4.62 5.02 -9.88
N ASP A 104 5.27 5.44 -8.79
CA ASP A 104 6.68 5.16 -8.53
C ASP A 104 6.91 4.54 -7.13
N ASP A 105 8.17 4.44 -6.71
CA ASP A 105 8.55 3.85 -5.42
C ASP A 105 7.96 4.68 -4.26
N VAL A 106 6.96 4.13 -3.58
CA VAL A 106 6.27 4.79 -2.46
C VAL A 106 7.21 5.26 -1.35
N ARG A 107 8.39 4.61 -1.19
CA ARG A 107 9.36 5.01 -0.17
C ARG A 107 9.94 6.38 -0.47
N GLU A 108 10.09 6.76 -1.74
CA GLU A 108 10.50 8.12 -2.12
C GLU A 108 9.44 9.14 -1.72
N LEU A 109 8.16 8.80 -1.93
CA LEU A 109 7.05 9.64 -1.50
C LEU A 109 7.09 9.88 0.02
N ILE A 110 7.06 8.79 0.81
CA ILE A 110 6.92 8.90 2.28
C ILE A 110 8.16 9.43 2.98
N LEU A 111 9.38 9.20 2.45
CA LEU A 111 10.60 9.77 3.02
C LEU A 111 10.65 11.30 2.93
N ASN A 112 9.99 11.87 1.93
CA ASN A 112 9.93 13.32 1.69
C ASN A 112 8.69 13.99 2.31
N LEU A 113 7.82 13.22 3.01
CA LEU A 113 6.67 13.77 3.73
C LEU A 113 7.06 14.25 5.14
N PRO A 114 6.37 15.27 5.66
CA PRO A 114 6.45 15.63 7.07
C PRO A 114 5.83 14.54 7.95
N LYS A 115 5.86 14.76 9.27
CA LYS A 115 5.21 13.85 10.24
C LYS A 115 3.69 14.01 10.21
N ASN A 116 2.97 12.95 10.63
CA ASN A 116 1.54 13.00 10.94
C ASN A 116 0.65 13.34 9.73
N ILE A 117 0.81 12.66 8.62
CA ILE A 117 0.04 12.85 7.39
C ILE A 117 -1.09 11.82 7.29
N PHE A 118 -0.77 10.54 7.39
CA PHE A 118 -1.73 9.46 7.15
C PHE A 118 -2.49 9.04 8.41
N ASP A 119 -3.76 8.74 8.25
CA ASP A 119 -4.59 8.12 9.28
C ASP A 119 -4.48 6.60 9.23
N GLU A 120 -4.42 6.04 8.03
CA GLU A 120 -4.32 4.60 7.79
C GLU A 120 -3.37 4.29 6.65
N VAL A 121 -2.66 3.17 6.77
CA VAL A 121 -1.81 2.60 5.72
C VAL A 121 -2.21 1.14 5.50
N TYR A 122 -2.41 0.74 4.25
CA TYR A 122 -2.73 -0.63 3.86
C TYR A 122 -1.61 -1.21 3.00
N ILE A 123 -1.17 -2.43 3.32
CA ILE A 123 -0.15 -3.19 2.60
C ILE A 123 -0.65 -4.62 2.46
N ILE A 124 -1.26 -4.94 1.32
CA ILE A 124 -1.94 -6.21 1.10
C ILE A 124 -1.13 -7.09 0.16
N CYS A 125 -0.69 -8.24 0.64
CA CYS A 125 0.09 -9.23 -0.09
C CYS A 125 1.28 -8.64 -0.87
N PRO A 126 2.18 -7.89 -0.21
CA PRO A 126 3.40 -7.42 -0.85
C PRO A 126 4.27 -8.59 -1.32
N ASP A 127 5.14 -8.35 -2.30
CA ASP A 127 6.02 -9.37 -2.87
C ASP A 127 6.76 -10.17 -1.77
N PRO A 128 6.55 -11.49 -1.64
CA PRO A 128 7.08 -12.29 -0.53
C PRO A 128 8.57 -12.63 -0.70
N TRP A 129 9.12 -12.50 -1.91
CA TRP A 129 10.50 -12.86 -2.24
C TRP A 129 10.90 -14.24 -1.69
N PRO A 130 10.36 -15.38 -2.21
CA PRO A 130 10.45 -16.69 -1.57
C PRO A 130 11.87 -17.22 -1.35
N LYS A 131 12.83 -16.81 -2.23
CA LYS A 131 14.24 -17.28 -2.14
C LYS A 131 14.97 -16.51 -1.04
N ALA A 132 15.61 -17.19 -0.11
CA ALA A 132 16.35 -16.59 1.03
C ALA A 132 17.29 -15.44 0.63
N ARG A 133 18.05 -15.59 -0.48
CA ARG A 133 18.93 -14.53 -1.02
C ARG A 133 18.18 -13.24 -1.42
N HIS A 134 16.86 -13.29 -1.57
CA HIS A 134 15.99 -12.16 -1.94
C HIS A 134 15.23 -11.55 -0.75
N HIS A 135 15.25 -12.15 0.45
CA HIS A 135 14.56 -11.64 1.64
C HIS A 135 14.94 -10.19 1.97
N LYS A 136 16.16 -9.77 1.63
CA LYS A 136 16.61 -8.37 1.74
C LYS A 136 15.78 -7.36 0.90
N ARG A 137 14.97 -7.84 -0.06
CA ARG A 137 14.07 -7.02 -0.89
C ARG A 137 12.67 -6.88 -0.28
N ARG A 138 12.33 -7.65 0.75
CA ARG A 138 11.01 -7.57 1.41
C ARG A 138 10.77 -6.14 1.87
N LEU A 139 9.54 -5.65 1.62
CA LEU A 139 9.18 -4.28 1.96
C LEU A 139 9.11 -4.06 3.47
N ILE A 140 8.47 -4.99 4.17
CA ILE A 140 8.26 -4.87 5.62
C ILE A 140 9.56 -5.20 6.33
N LYS A 141 10.20 -4.14 6.82
CA LYS A 141 11.41 -4.13 7.62
C LYS A 141 11.27 -3.10 8.72
N HIS A 142 11.95 -3.30 9.85
CA HIS A 142 11.85 -2.36 10.99
C HIS A 142 12.16 -0.92 10.61
N ASP A 143 13.13 -0.66 9.71
CA ASP A 143 13.42 0.70 9.25
C ASP A 143 12.25 1.30 8.46
N PHE A 144 11.60 0.50 7.60
CA PHE A 144 10.40 0.94 6.89
C PHE A 144 9.23 1.21 7.83
N LEU A 145 9.01 0.33 8.82
CA LEU A 145 7.98 0.52 9.85
C LEU A 145 8.24 1.79 10.68
N LYS A 146 9.50 2.11 11.01
CA LYS A 146 9.84 3.39 11.68
C LYS A 146 9.49 4.61 10.83
N VAL A 147 9.70 4.53 9.52
CA VAL A 147 9.31 5.61 8.60
C VAL A 147 7.79 5.74 8.57
N LEU A 148 7.05 4.63 8.51
CA LEU A 148 5.58 4.66 8.60
C LEU A 148 5.10 5.27 9.91
N ALA A 149 5.71 4.91 11.05
CA ALA A 149 5.35 5.51 12.35
C ALA A 149 5.56 7.02 12.40
N LYS A 150 6.53 7.54 11.64
CA LYS A 150 6.79 8.99 11.52
C LYS A 150 5.69 9.72 10.75
N VAL A 151 5.22 9.13 9.65
CA VAL A 151 4.25 9.78 8.75
C VAL A 151 2.79 9.50 9.12
N LEU A 152 2.55 8.54 9.99
CA LEU A 152 1.23 8.28 10.56
C LEU A 152 0.88 9.31 11.64
N ARG A 153 -0.39 9.70 11.69
CA ARG A 153 -0.98 10.51 12.75
C ARG A 153 -1.02 9.73 14.06
N LYS A 154 -1.24 10.45 15.15
CA LYS A 154 -1.55 9.84 16.45
C LYS A 154 -2.77 8.91 16.30
N ASP A 155 -2.69 7.73 16.87
CA ASP A 155 -3.69 6.66 16.75
C ASP A 155 -3.85 6.09 15.32
N GLY A 156 -3.00 6.52 14.37
CA GLY A 156 -2.99 5.99 13.02
C GLY A 156 -2.62 4.51 12.96
N THR A 157 -3.09 3.82 11.93
CA THR A 157 -2.97 2.36 11.83
C THR A 157 -2.26 1.91 10.57
N VAL A 158 -1.60 0.73 10.66
CA VAL A 158 -1.08 0.00 9.51
C VAL A 158 -1.74 -1.37 9.46
N TYR A 159 -2.41 -1.65 8.35
CA TYR A 159 -2.96 -2.96 8.04
C TYR A 159 -2.01 -3.68 7.09
N ILE A 160 -1.49 -4.84 7.50
CA ILE A 160 -0.57 -5.65 6.71
C ILE A 160 -1.18 -7.03 6.56
N SER A 161 -1.24 -7.58 5.34
CA SER A 161 -1.57 -8.98 5.14
C SER A 161 -0.58 -9.68 4.21
N THR A 162 -0.40 -10.97 4.38
CA THR A 162 0.40 -11.83 3.51
C THR A 162 -0.16 -13.25 3.49
N ASP A 163 -0.06 -13.91 2.34
CA ASP A 163 -0.40 -15.31 2.13
C ASP A 163 0.81 -16.26 2.21
N TRP A 164 1.98 -15.71 2.58
CA TRP A 164 3.25 -16.42 2.60
C TRP A 164 3.73 -16.62 4.04
N GLU A 165 3.67 -17.86 4.55
CA GLU A 165 3.99 -18.23 5.94
C GLU A 165 5.33 -17.66 6.41
N ASN A 166 6.42 -17.97 5.69
CA ASN A 166 7.75 -17.48 6.04
C ASN A 166 7.89 -15.94 5.99
N TYR A 167 6.99 -15.26 5.23
CA TYR A 167 6.97 -13.80 5.26
C TYR A 167 6.18 -13.29 6.47
N ALA A 168 5.10 -14.00 6.86
CA ALA A 168 4.35 -13.68 8.06
C ALA A 168 5.25 -13.75 9.31
N GLU A 169 6.02 -14.84 9.46
CA GLU A 169 7.04 -14.97 10.54
C GLU A 169 8.03 -13.79 10.54
N SER A 170 8.56 -13.45 9.34
CA SER A 170 9.48 -12.31 9.21
C SER A 170 8.83 -10.98 9.56
N ILE A 171 7.54 -10.78 9.23
CA ILE A 171 6.79 -9.57 9.58
C ILE A 171 6.63 -9.46 11.09
N GLU A 172 6.29 -10.54 11.79
CA GLU A 172 6.20 -10.57 13.26
C GLU A 172 7.53 -10.18 13.93
N GLU A 173 8.65 -10.71 13.45
CA GLU A 173 9.98 -10.34 13.94
C GLU A 173 10.28 -8.85 13.74
N GLU A 174 9.98 -8.31 12.55
CA GLU A 174 10.22 -6.90 12.24
C GLU A 174 9.30 -5.96 13.07
N ILE A 175 8.04 -6.38 13.33
CA ILE A 175 7.12 -5.66 14.23
C ILE A 175 7.68 -5.67 15.67
N ALA A 176 8.14 -6.82 16.16
CA ALA A 176 8.72 -6.93 17.50
C ALA A 176 9.92 -6.00 17.69
N ASN A 177 10.70 -5.75 16.63
CA ASN A 177 11.81 -4.80 16.61
C ASN A 177 11.37 -3.32 16.56
N THR A 178 10.05 -3.05 16.49
CA THR A 178 9.47 -1.68 16.46
C THR A 178 8.44 -1.44 17.56
N LYS A 179 8.47 -2.25 18.62
CA LYS A 179 7.52 -2.18 19.76
C LYS A 179 7.47 -0.83 20.47
N GLU A 180 8.50 -0.01 20.33
CA GLU A 180 8.52 1.37 20.85
C GLU A 180 7.69 2.34 20.01
N HIS A 181 7.30 1.95 18.78
CA HIS A 181 6.51 2.77 17.86
C HIS A 181 5.07 2.27 17.71
N PHE A 182 4.86 0.95 17.80
CA PHE A 182 3.57 0.33 17.54
C PHE A 182 3.16 -0.66 18.64
N SER A 183 1.87 -0.66 18.98
CA SER A 183 1.19 -1.88 19.44
C SER A 183 0.67 -2.65 18.23
N PHE A 184 0.58 -3.96 18.32
CA PHE A 184 0.03 -4.77 17.24
C PHE A 184 -0.88 -5.88 17.75
N GLN A 185 -1.75 -6.36 16.88
CA GLN A 185 -2.55 -7.55 17.06
C GLN A 185 -2.68 -8.30 15.73
N GLN A 186 -2.73 -9.60 15.80
CA GLN A 186 -3.15 -10.42 14.66
C GLN A 186 -4.67 -10.41 14.62
N ILE A 187 -5.25 -10.17 13.44
CA ILE A 187 -6.69 -10.04 13.25
C ILE A 187 -7.17 -10.96 12.13
N SER A 188 -8.49 -11.20 12.07
CA SER A 188 -9.13 -11.77 10.89
C SER A 188 -9.26 -10.69 9.79
N ASN A 189 -9.49 -11.13 8.54
CA ASN A 189 -9.68 -10.21 7.40
C ASN A 189 -11.12 -9.63 7.35
N ASP A 190 -11.81 -9.58 8.47
CA ASP A 190 -13.21 -9.20 8.56
C ASP A 190 -13.47 -7.76 8.08
N GLY A 191 -14.40 -7.63 7.15
CA GLY A 191 -14.83 -6.34 6.63
C GLY A 191 -13.97 -5.74 5.50
N MET A 192 -12.87 -6.40 5.10
CA MET A 192 -12.06 -6.00 3.95
C MET A 192 -12.37 -6.88 2.73
N PRO A 193 -12.32 -6.33 1.51
CA PRO A 193 -12.51 -7.14 0.31
C PRO A 193 -11.38 -8.16 0.18
N ILE A 194 -11.73 -9.36 -0.27
CA ILE A 194 -10.72 -10.35 -0.66
C ILE A 194 -10.19 -9.96 -2.03
N THR A 195 -8.92 -9.57 -2.09
CA THR A 195 -8.25 -9.24 -3.36
C THR A 195 -8.04 -10.49 -4.21
N ARG A 196 -7.81 -10.32 -5.53
CA ARG A 196 -7.51 -11.45 -6.43
C ARG A 196 -6.31 -12.28 -5.95
N PHE A 197 -5.29 -11.63 -5.38
CA PHE A 197 -4.12 -12.33 -4.82
C PHE A 197 -4.50 -13.19 -3.61
N GLN A 198 -5.30 -12.65 -2.69
CA GLN A 198 -5.80 -13.39 -1.54
C GLN A 198 -6.73 -14.54 -1.97
N GLN A 199 -7.64 -14.29 -2.93
CA GLN A 199 -8.52 -15.34 -3.44
C GLN A 199 -7.74 -16.49 -4.09
N ARG A 200 -6.69 -16.16 -4.86
CA ARG A 200 -5.79 -17.16 -5.43
C ARG A 200 -5.09 -17.96 -4.33
N ALA A 201 -4.57 -17.30 -3.31
CA ALA A 201 -3.91 -17.94 -2.19
C ALA A 201 -4.86 -18.93 -1.47
N ILE A 202 -6.09 -18.50 -1.19
CA ILE A 202 -7.13 -19.31 -0.57
C ILE A 202 -7.44 -20.54 -1.44
N ASN A 203 -7.59 -20.37 -2.75
CA ASN A 203 -7.84 -21.48 -3.69
C ASN A 203 -6.67 -22.47 -3.77
N GLU A 204 -5.45 -22.01 -3.49
CA GLU A 204 -4.24 -22.84 -3.40
C GLU A 204 -4.02 -23.41 -1.98
N GLY A 205 -4.97 -23.22 -1.06
CA GLY A 205 -4.92 -23.76 0.31
C GLY A 205 -3.98 -22.99 1.25
N ARG A 206 -3.55 -21.77 0.88
CA ARG A 206 -2.72 -20.92 1.75
C ARG A 206 -3.59 -20.11 2.71
N SER A 207 -3.08 -19.92 3.93
CA SER A 207 -3.69 -19.04 4.94
C SER A 207 -3.31 -17.59 4.67
N ILE A 208 -4.22 -16.67 5.01
CA ILE A 208 -3.93 -15.25 5.01
C ILE A 208 -3.62 -14.82 6.44
N HIS A 209 -2.41 -14.31 6.64
CA HIS A 209 -1.97 -13.74 7.93
C HIS A 209 -2.17 -12.23 7.87
N THR A 210 -2.83 -11.69 8.88
CA THR A 210 -3.18 -10.26 8.91
C THR A 210 -2.77 -9.64 10.24
N PHE A 211 -2.09 -8.49 10.15
CA PHE A 211 -1.55 -7.74 11.28
C PHE A 211 -2.12 -6.33 11.26
N LEU A 212 -2.65 -5.88 12.39
CA LEU A 212 -3.04 -4.50 12.61
C LEU A 212 -2.07 -3.86 13.60
N LEU A 213 -1.34 -2.86 13.15
CA LEU A 213 -0.45 -2.06 13.97
C LEU A 213 -1.13 -0.72 14.27
N LYS A 214 -0.97 -0.24 15.50
CA LYS A 214 -1.43 1.08 15.92
C LYS A 214 -0.28 1.87 16.48
N VAL A 215 -0.12 3.13 16.03
CA VAL A 215 0.93 4.04 16.52
C VAL A 215 0.75 4.30 17.99
N LEU A 216 1.81 4.07 18.78
CA LEU A 216 1.85 4.38 20.19
C LEU A 216 1.90 5.89 20.40
N LYS A 217 1.19 6.36 21.43
CA LYS A 217 1.27 7.76 21.88
C LYS A 217 2.71 8.04 22.31
N LYS A 218 3.33 9.03 21.73
CA LYS A 218 4.51 9.68 22.30
C LYS A 218 4.09 10.83 23.17
#